data_f739252585d493d012e01e7498fbd1a8
#
_entry.id   f739252585d493d012e01e7498fbd1a8
#
_cell.length_a   1.000
_cell.length_b   1.000
_cell.length_c   1.000
_cell.angle_alpha   90.00
_cell.angle_beta   90.00
_cell.angle_gamma   90.00
#
_symmetry.space_group_name_H-M   'P 1'
#
loop_
_entity.id
_entity.type
_entity.pdbx_description
1 polymer ?
#
loop_
_entity_poly.entity_id
_entity_poly.type
_entity_poly.pdbx_seq_one_letter_code
_entity_poly.pdbx_strand_id
1 'polypeptide(L)'
;MSKVLGVVPVRMGSSRFPGKPLVEINGIPMAAHCYFRALQSKTLDKVVLATPDDEILNFAKKYNIEALKTSHVHERASERAGEVLDIFFSQGLKFEYVLLLQGDEPQINPLEIDNLTKRLIISKNSVVNLIHPIKDK
;
A
#
# COMPACT_ATOMS: atom_id res chain seq x y z
N MET A 1 -0.23 -19.60 11.50
CA MET A 1 0.33 -18.98 10.30
C MET A 1 0.26 -17.47 10.42
N SER A 2 1.34 -16.80 10.03
CA SER A 2 1.39 -15.35 10.14
C SER A 2 0.65 -14.71 8.97
N LYS A 3 -0.20 -13.73 9.27
CA LYS A 3 -0.92 -12.98 8.25
C LYS A 3 -0.22 -11.67 7.98
N VAL A 4 -0.05 -11.36 6.71
CA VAL A 4 0.67 -10.18 6.24
C VAL A 4 -0.26 -9.29 5.44
N LEU A 5 -0.34 -8.02 5.84
CA LEU A 5 -1.13 -7.02 5.15
C LEU A 5 -0.21 -6.12 4.33
N GLY A 6 -0.54 -5.93 3.06
CA GLY A 6 0.12 -4.92 2.25
C GLY A 6 -0.75 -3.67 2.22
N VAL A 7 -0.17 -2.53 2.58
CA VAL A 7 -0.86 -1.25 2.54
C VAL A 7 -0.19 -0.34 1.53
N VAL A 8 -0.99 0.16 0.60
CA VAL A 8 -0.52 1.14 -0.39
C VAL A 8 -1.11 2.49 0.00
N PRO A 9 -0.36 3.31 0.75
CA PRO A 9 -0.89 4.63 1.14
C PRO A 9 -0.76 5.59 -0.03
N VAL A 10 -1.85 6.28 -0.35
CA VAL A 10 -1.88 7.24 -1.46
C VAL A 10 -2.71 8.44 -1.07
N ARG A 11 -2.33 9.61 -1.56
CA ARG A 11 -3.10 10.84 -1.36
C ARG A 11 -2.90 11.78 -2.53
N MET A 12 -3.91 12.60 -2.78
CA MET A 12 -3.88 13.56 -3.89
C MET A 12 -3.00 14.75 -3.61
N GLY A 13 -2.84 15.12 -2.34
CA GLY A 13 -2.16 16.35 -1.92
C GLY A 13 -0.65 16.26 -1.86
N SER A 14 -0.03 15.47 -2.74
CA SER A 14 1.43 15.45 -2.80
C SER A 14 1.96 16.83 -3.17
N SER A 15 2.95 17.32 -2.42
CA SER A 15 3.50 18.65 -2.65
C SER A 15 4.24 18.75 -3.97
N ARG A 16 4.83 17.64 -4.46
CA ARG A 16 5.61 17.68 -5.69
C ARG A 16 4.77 17.51 -6.94
N PHE A 17 3.77 16.66 -6.87
CA PHE A 17 2.95 16.37 -8.04
C PHE A 17 1.54 16.06 -7.54
N PRO A 18 0.73 17.11 -7.32
CA PRO A 18 -0.65 16.90 -6.88
C PRO A 18 -1.41 16.05 -7.91
N GLY A 19 -2.18 15.08 -7.41
CA GLY A 19 -2.95 14.21 -8.27
C GLY A 19 -2.17 13.06 -8.88
N LYS A 20 -0.90 12.90 -8.54
CA LYS A 20 -0.04 11.85 -9.10
C LYS A 20 -0.66 10.45 -9.04
N PRO A 21 -1.33 10.03 -7.95
CA PRO A 21 -1.89 8.68 -7.89
C PRO A 21 -2.90 8.37 -8.99
N LEU A 22 -3.56 9.40 -9.53
CA LEU A 22 -4.56 9.22 -10.58
C LEU A 22 -4.03 9.50 -11.98
N VAL A 23 -2.74 9.83 -12.11
CA VAL A 23 -2.13 9.99 -13.43
C VAL A 23 -2.11 8.63 -14.12
N GLU A 24 -2.58 8.59 -15.36
CA GLU A 24 -2.70 7.34 -16.09
C GLU A 24 -1.40 6.94 -16.76
N ILE A 25 -1.09 5.66 -16.65
CA ILE A 25 0.01 5.04 -17.36
C ILE A 25 -0.63 3.93 -18.19
N ASN A 26 -0.57 4.06 -19.49
CA ASN A 26 -1.24 3.13 -20.42
C ASN A 26 -2.74 3.02 -20.12
N GLY A 27 -3.36 4.14 -19.78
CA GLY A 27 -4.80 4.21 -19.55
C GLY A 27 -5.27 3.78 -18.18
N ILE A 28 -4.35 3.43 -17.27
CA ILE A 28 -4.70 2.97 -15.92
C ILE A 28 -4.00 3.87 -14.91
N PRO A 29 -4.72 4.37 -13.88
CA PRO A 29 -4.10 5.24 -12.87
C PRO A 29 -2.91 4.58 -12.18
N MET A 30 -1.92 5.38 -11.85
CA MET A 30 -0.68 4.87 -11.24
C MET A 30 -0.95 4.06 -9.97
N ALA A 31 -1.84 4.53 -9.12
CA ALA A 31 -2.17 3.82 -7.89
C ALA A 31 -2.74 2.44 -8.16
N ALA A 32 -3.51 2.29 -9.25
CA ALA A 32 -4.04 0.98 -9.63
C ALA A 32 -2.92 0.04 -10.06
N HIS A 33 -1.93 0.55 -10.80
CA HIS A 33 -0.78 -0.28 -11.16
C HIS A 33 -0.08 -0.82 -9.92
N CYS A 34 0.16 0.05 -8.93
CA CYS A 34 0.81 -0.35 -7.70
C CYS A 34 0.01 -1.43 -6.97
N TYR A 35 -1.30 -1.22 -6.87
CA TYR A 35 -2.18 -2.16 -6.18
C TYR A 35 -2.19 -3.52 -6.88
N PHE A 36 -2.40 -3.54 -8.21
CA PHE A 36 -2.50 -4.80 -8.93
C PHE A 36 -1.17 -5.55 -8.97
N ARG A 37 -0.05 -4.83 -9.00
CA ARG A 37 1.25 -5.48 -8.88
C ARG A 37 1.42 -6.14 -7.53
N ALA A 38 1.00 -5.45 -6.47
CA ALA A 38 1.07 -6.01 -5.12
C ALA A 38 0.20 -7.25 -4.97
N LEU A 39 -0.95 -7.28 -5.65
CA LEU A 39 -1.81 -8.47 -5.63
C LEU A 39 -1.15 -9.70 -6.22
N GLN A 40 -0.12 -9.54 -7.04
CA GLN A 40 0.60 -10.68 -7.62
C GLN A 40 1.58 -11.30 -6.62
N SER A 41 1.78 -10.68 -5.47
CA SER A 41 2.60 -11.26 -4.41
C SER A 41 1.96 -12.53 -3.88
N LYS A 42 2.77 -13.54 -3.62
CA LYS A 42 2.30 -14.81 -3.07
C LYS A 42 2.31 -14.83 -1.56
N THR A 43 2.92 -13.83 -0.93
CA THR A 43 3.10 -13.82 0.52
C THR A 43 2.20 -12.83 1.24
N LEU A 44 1.58 -11.89 0.52
CA LEU A 44 0.63 -10.97 1.14
C LEU A 44 -0.73 -11.63 1.22
N ASP A 45 -1.32 -11.62 2.41
CA ASP A 45 -2.66 -12.20 2.60
C ASP A 45 -3.74 -11.25 2.15
N LYS A 46 -3.46 -9.94 2.17
CA LYS A 46 -4.40 -8.92 1.75
C LYS A 46 -3.65 -7.67 1.34
N VAL A 47 -4.16 -6.98 0.34
CA VAL A 47 -3.62 -5.69 -0.10
C VAL A 47 -4.75 -4.68 -0.09
N VAL A 48 -4.47 -3.47 0.40
CA VAL A 48 -5.47 -2.42 0.48
C VAL A 48 -4.85 -1.07 0.17
N LEU A 49 -5.61 -0.22 -0.54
CA LEU A 49 -5.25 1.20 -0.65
C LEU A 49 -5.73 1.93 0.58
N ALA A 50 -4.93 2.85 1.08
CA ALA A 50 -5.31 3.67 2.22
C ALA A 50 -5.19 5.14 1.83
N THR A 51 -6.29 5.88 1.92
CA THR A 51 -6.32 7.26 1.43
C THR A 51 -7.32 8.10 2.21
N PRO A 52 -7.02 9.39 2.42
CA PRO A 52 -8.02 10.31 2.97
C PRO A 52 -8.92 10.90 1.88
N ASP A 53 -8.64 10.65 0.61
CA ASP A 53 -9.26 11.38 -0.49
C ASP A 53 -10.40 10.61 -1.15
N ASP A 54 -11.57 11.25 -1.24
CA ASP A 54 -12.73 10.62 -1.86
C ASP A 54 -12.51 10.34 -3.34
N GLU A 55 -11.72 11.17 -4.02
CA GLU A 55 -11.42 10.93 -5.44
C GLU A 55 -10.74 9.59 -5.65
N ILE A 56 -9.81 9.25 -4.75
CA ILE A 56 -9.11 7.97 -4.85
C ILE A 56 -10.05 6.82 -4.49
N LEU A 57 -10.91 7.02 -3.49
CA LEU A 57 -11.90 6.01 -3.13
C LEU A 57 -12.87 5.74 -4.28
N ASN A 58 -13.25 6.79 -5.01
CA ASN A 58 -14.17 6.64 -6.14
C ASN A 58 -13.54 5.84 -7.29
N PHE A 59 -12.26 6.13 -7.61
CA PHE A 59 -11.62 5.36 -8.67
C PHE A 59 -11.38 3.92 -8.21
N ALA A 60 -11.11 3.71 -6.93
CA ALA A 60 -10.94 2.35 -6.41
C ALA A 60 -12.20 1.52 -6.62
N LYS A 61 -13.37 2.11 -6.40
CA LYS A 61 -14.63 1.41 -6.68
C LYS A 61 -14.75 1.06 -8.16
N LYS A 62 -14.36 1.98 -9.03
CA LYS A 62 -14.45 1.78 -10.46
C LYS A 62 -13.60 0.59 -10.92
N TYR A 63 -12.45 0.38 -10.30
CA TYR A 63 -11.52 -0.68 -10.68
C TYR A 63 -11.62 -1.91 -9.77
N ASN A 64 -12.60 -1.96 -8.88
CA ASN A 64 -12.75 -3.06 -7.91
C ASN A 64 -11.53 -3.23 -7.02
N ILE A 65 -10.95 -2.13 -6.59
CA ILE A 65 -9.80 -2.11 -5.70
C ILE A 65 -10.29 -1.95 -4.27
N GLU A 66 -9.80 -2.77 -3.37
CA GLU A 66 -10.12 -2.62 -1.96
C GLU A 66 -9.40 -1.40 -1.40
N ALA A 67 -10.15 -0.45 -0.87
CA ALA A 67 -9.60 0.79 -0.34
C ALA A 67 -10.31 1.18 0.94
N LEU A 68 -9.55 1.78 1.86
CA LEU A 68 -10.09 2.28 3.11
C LEU A 68 -9.83 3.78 3.22
N LYS A 69 -10.83 4.49 3.74
CA LYS A 69 -10.68 5.89 4.02
C LYS A 69 -9.94 6.06 5.35
N THR A 70 -8.89 6.89 5.34
CA THR A 70 -8.10 7.19 6.52
C THR A 70 -8.12 8.69 6.79
N SER A 71 -7.64 9.08 7.97
CA SER A 71 -7.66 10.48 8.38
C SER A 71 -6.69 11.34 7.56
N HIS A 72 -7.04 12.60 7.36
CA HIS A 72 -6.16 13.58 6.72
C HIS A 72 -4.99 14.00 7.61
N VAL A 73 -5.06 13.74 8.93
CA VAL A 73 -4.03 14.23 9.85
C VAL A 73 -2.73 13.45 9.79
N HIS A 74 -2.70 12.30 9.15
CA HIS A 74 -1.48 11.52 9.09
C HIS A 74 -0.45 12.17 8.17
N GLU A 75 0.75 12.37 8.69
CA GLU A 75 1.85 12.89 7.89
C GLU A 75 2.73 11.77 7.35
N ARG A 76 2.74 10.61 8.02
CA ARG A 76 3.59 9.48 7.65
C ARG A 76 2.75 8.30 7.18
N ALA A 77 3.32 7.54 6.24
CA ALA A 77 2.69 6.33 5.75
C ALA A 77 2.48 5.30 6.86
N SER A 78 3.41 5.23 7.82
CA SER A 78 3.29 4.29 8.92
C SER A 78 2.10 4.60 9.82
N GLU A 79 1.80 5.89 10.02
CA GLU A 79 0.64 6.29 10.81
C GLU A 79 -0.66 5.89 10.13
N ARG A 80 -0.70 6.05 8.81
CA ARG A 80 -1.86 5.66 8.02
C ARG A 80 -2.05 4.14 8.05
N ALA A 81 -0.95 3.39 7.96
CA ALA A 81 -1.02 1.94 8.06
C ALA A 81 -1.51 1.50 9.44
N GLY A 82 -1.13 2.22 10.50
CA GLY A 82 -1.63 1.94 11.83
C GLY A 82 -3.14 2.08 11.92
N GLU A 83 -3.69 3.13 11.31
CA GLU A 83 -5.14 3.29 11.28
C GLU A 83 -5.83 2.15 10.52
N VAL A 84 -5.22 1.71 9.41
CA VAL A 84 -5.76 0.59 8.64
C VAL A 84 -5.81 -0.68 9.49
N LEU A 85 -4.75 -0.94 10.25
CA LEU A 85 -4.72 -2.09 11.15
C LEU A 85 -5.84 -2.02 12.18
N ASP A 86 -6.07 -0.83 12.74
CA ASP A 86 -7.13 -0.64 13.73
C ASP A 86 -8.50 -0.86 13.12
N ILE A 87 -8.73 -0.38 11.90
CA ILE A 87 -9.99 -0.59 11.20
C ILE A 87 -10.24 -2.08 10.99
N PHE A 88 -9.24 -2.80 10.49
CA PHE A 88 -9.41 -4.25 10.28
C PHE A 88 -9.58 -5.00 11.58
N PHE A 89 -8.85 -4.60 12.62
CA PHE A 89 -9.00 -5.25 13.92
C PHE A 89 -10.43 -5.10 14.45
N SER A 90 -11.04 -3.92 14.26
CA SER A 90 -12.42 -3.70 14.69
C SER A 90 -13.40 -4.56 13.90
N GLN A 91 -13.01 -5.04 12.73
CA GLN A 91 -13.82 -5.92 11.90
C GLN A 91 -13.50 -7.41 12.12
N GLY A 92 -12.66 -7.71 13.11
CA GLY A 92 -12.30 -9.08 13.43
C GLY A 92 -11.13 -9.63 12.62
N LEU A 93 -10.42 -8.77 11.87
CA LEU A 93 -9.28 -9.20 11.07
C LEU A 93 -7.99 -8.73 11.73
N LYS A 94 -7.13 -9.68 12.07
CA LYS A 94 -5.87 -9.39 12.71
C LYS A 94 -4.72 -9.78 11.80
N PHE A 95 -3.79 -8.84 11.60
CA PHE A 95 -2.57 -9.08 10.84
C PHE A 95 -1.38 -8.98 11.77
N GLU A 96 -0.41 -9.85 11.58
CA GLU A 96 0.78 -9.87 12.40
C GLU A 96 1.88 -9.01 11.83
N TYR A 97 1.85 -8.79 10.51
CA TYR A 97 2.86 -7.99 9.82
C TYR A 97 2.19 -7.06 8.82
N VAL A 98 2.78 -5.89 8.66
CA VAL A 98 2.32 -4.91 7.67
C VAL A 98 3.48 -4.52 6.78
N LEU A 99 3.27 -4.58 5.48
CA LEU A 99 4.23 -4.13 4.51
C LEU A 99 3.71 -2.84 3.88
N LEU A 100 4.50 -1.77 3.98
CA LEU A 100 4.14 -0.51 3.35
C LEU A 100 4.69 -0.49 1.93
N LEU A 101 3.81 -0.29 0.96
CA LEU A 101 4.16 -0.28 -0.44
C LEU A 101 4.05 1.14 -0.99
N GLN A 102 5.01 1.53 -1.84
CA GLN A 102 5.01 2.88 -2.38
C GLN A 102 3.91 3.03 -3.44
N GLY A 103 3.08 4.04 -3.27
CA GLY A 103 2.00 4.31 -4.23
C GLY A 103 2.47 4.90 -5.56
N ASP A 104 3.75 5.21 -5.67
CA ASP A 104 4.35 5.73 -6.90
C ASP A 104 5.36 4.77 -7.52
N GLU A 105 5.26 3.49 -7.20
CA GLU A 105 6.11 2.45 -7.78
C GLU A 105 5.27 1.51 -8.64
N PRO A 106 4.85 1.96 -9.84
CA PRO A 106 3.92 1.16 -10.64
C PRO A 106 4.55 -0.09 -11.25
N GLN A 107 5.88 -0.22 -11.20
CA GLN A 107 6.59 -1.37 -11.73
C GLN A 107 7.23 -2.22 -10.63
N ILE A 108 6.69 -2.13 -9.41
CA ILE A 108 7.24 -2.91 -8.32
C ILE A 108 7.20 -4.40 -8.65
N ASN A 109 8.28 -5.10 -8.32
CA ASN A 109 8.39 -6.52 -8.62
C ASN A 109 7.76 -7.35 -7.50
N PRO A 110 6.74 -8.16 -7.80
CA PRO A 110 6.12 -9.01 -6.76
C PRO A 110 7.09 -9.94 -6.06
N LEU A 111 8.16 -10.38 -6.75
CA LEU A 111 9.17 -11.22 -6.11
C LEU A 111 9.94 -10.47 -5.05
N GLU A 112 10.17 -9.16 -5.23
CA GLU A 112 10.82 -8.36 -4.20
C GLU A 112 9.93 -8.21 -2.99
N ILE A 113 8.61 -8.09 -3.21
CA ILE A 113 7.65 -8.05 -2.11
C ILE A 113 7.73 -9.36 -1.33
N ASP A 114 7.74 -10.48 -2.02
CA ASP A 114 7.78 -11.80 -1.38
C ASP A 114 9.06 -11.99 -0.58
N ASN A 115 10.19 -11.57 -1.13
CA ASN A 115 11.47 -11.67 -0.43
C ASN A 115 11.49 -10.81 0.82
N LEU A 116 10.96 -9.59 0.73
CA LEU A 116 10.91 -8.69 1.87
C LEU A 116 9.97 -9.23 2.95
N THR A 117 8.84 -9.81 2.56
CA THR A 117 7.91 -10.41 3.50
C THR A 117 8.55 -11.55 4.26
N LYS A 118 9.31 -12.39 3.56
CA LYS A 118 10.01 -13.50 4.22
C LYS A 118 11.01 -12.99 5.25
N ARG A 119 11.74 -11.93 4.91
CA ARG A 119 12.68 -11.32 5.86
C ARG A 119 11.96 -10.73 7.05
N LEU A 120 10.83 -10.09 6.83
CA LEU A 120 10.01 -9.50 7.89
C LEU A 120 9.59 -10.58 8.89
N ILE A 121 9.11 -11.70 8.39
CA ILE A 121 8.66 -12.79 9.24
C ILE A 121 9.84 -13.38 10.03
N ILE A 122 10.98 -13.57 9.38
CA ILE A 122 12.16 -14.12 10.02
C ILE A 122 12.68 -13.18 11.11
N SER A 123 12.72 -11.88 10.83
CA SER A 123 13.25 -10.90 11.77
C SER A 123 12.28 -10.56 12.89
N LYS A 124 11.01 -10.95 12.74
CA LYS A 124 9.95 -10.67 13.72
C LYS A 124 9.68 -9.18 13.90
N ASN A 125 10.05 -8.36 12.90
CA ASN A 125 9.64 -6.95 12.91
C ASN A 125 8.16 -6.86 12.58
N SER A 126 7.49 -5.85 13.11
CA SER A 126 6.05 -5.71 12.88
C SER A 126 5.72 -4.84 11.68
N VAL A 127 6.61 -3.93 11.29
CA VAL A 127 6.39 -3.03 10.16
C VAL A 127 7.69 -2.85 9.40
N VAL A 128 7.61 -2.99 8.07
CA VAL A 128 8.76 -2.79 7.20
C VAL A 128 8.32 -2.01 5.98
N ASN A 129 9.14 -1.08 5.55
CA ASN A 129 8.91 -0.35 4.31
C ASN A 129 9.66 -1.01 3.17
N LEU A 130 9.01 -1.09 2.03
CA LEU A 130 9.71 -1.47 0.81
C LEU A 130 10.43 -0.24 0.27
N ILE A 131 11.75 -0.31 0.25
CA ILE A 131 12.58 0.80 -0.19
C ILE A 131 13.48 0.31 -1.29
N HIS A 132 13.49 1.01 -2.42
CA HIS A 132 14.44 0.73 -3.47
C HIS A 132 15.75 1.44 -3.16
N PRO A 133 16.88 0.76 -3.27
CA PRO A 133 18.15 1.45 -3.10
C PRO A 133 18.28 2.53 -4.16
N ILE A 134 18.78 3.67 -3.74
CA ILE A 134 19.10 4.72 -4.67
C ILE A 134 20.36 4.30 -5.38
N LYS A 135 20.22 4.00 -6.67
CA LYS A 135 21.39 3.65 -7.44
C LYS A 135 22.14 4.91 -7.74
N ASP A 136 23.37 4.94 -7.34
CA ASP A 136 24.14 6.03 -7.65
C ASP A 136 24.33 6.15 -9.05
N LYS A 137 24.14 7.28 -9.38
CA LYS A 137 24.13 7.64 -10.67
C LYS A 137 25.48 7.70 -11.23
#